data_501d1ecc3ac8e9a3a825762c2b5aaa13
#
_entry.id   501d1ecc3ac8e9a3a825762c2b5aaa13
#
_cell.length_a   1.000
_cell.length_b   1.000
_cell.length_c   1.000
_cell.angle_alpha   90.00
_cell.angle_beta   90.00
_cell.angle_gamma   90.00
#
_symmetry.space_group_name_H-M   'P 1'
#
loop_
_entity.id
_entity.type
_entity.pdbx_description
1 polymer ?
#
loop_
_entity_poly.entity_id
_entity_poly.type
_entity_poly.pdbx_seq_one_letter_code
_entity_poly.pdbx_strand_id
1 'polypeptide(L)'
;MIRGDSVEYDLLLKWAKNFDCDGHYSCEIGVREGLGSKIIMDNVLNSYMHIGIDPYGDLVYQHTDDQDQRTWNGFVKGEAPTYPDSMRDTMLHDFIEYRNQGKFRLANTTDKKFMSDPAHQDMTFAFVFFDGPHTTRDVLTEAVWFANRSAPHSRFVFDDTNCYQMSVIAYALTYFGFQCNGMGDTKCMLAKVPPPKITEEKNEQD
;
A
#
# COMPACT_ATOMS: atom_id res chain seq x y z
N MET A 1 -11.60 -3.30 -19.06
CA MET A 1 -10.78 -2.05 -18.96
C MET A 1 -10.61 -1.79 -17.47
N ILE A 2 -9.37 -1.86 -16.98
CA ILE A 2 -9.02 -1.63 -15.57
C ILE A 2 -9.32 -0.18 -15.22
N ARG A 3 -10.03 0.04 -14.11
CA ARG A 3 -10.46 1.36 -13.65
C ARG A 3 -9.92 1.61 -12.25
N GLY A 4 -9.98 2.85 -11.81
CA GLY A 4 -9.73 3.28 -10.45
C GLY A 4 -10.72 4.37 -10.07
N ASP A 5 -10.85 4.62 -8.82
CA ASP A 5 -11.80 5.56 -8.22
C ASP A 5 -11.11 6.62 -7.35
N SER A 6 -9.82 6.45 -7.10
CA SER A 6 -9.02 7.46 -6.46
C SER A 6 -8.70 8.62 -7.43
N VAL A 7 -8.33 9.76 -6.88
CA VAL A 7 -7.79 10.90 -7.62
C VAL A 7 -6.25 10.86 -7.59
N GLU A 8 -5.59 11.72 -8.38
CA GLU A 8 -4.12 11.87 -8.38
C GLU A 8 -3.33 10.56 -8.68
N TYR A 9 -3.85 9.68 -9.55
CA TYR A 9 -3.10 8.52 -10.02
C TYR A 9 -1.82 8.90 -10.79
N ASP A 10 -1.72 10.12 -11.30
CA ASP A 10 -0.52 10.67 -11.90
C ASP A 10 0.62 10.83 -10.87
N LEU A 11 0.31 11.14 -9.60
CA LEU A 11 1.29 11.14 -8.52
C LEU A 11 1.75 9.74 -8.18
N LEU A 12 0.84 8.75 -8.08
CA LEU A 12 1.22 7.36 -7.89
C LEU A 12 2.14 6.89 -9.01
N LEU A 13 1.78 7.17 -10.28
CA LEU A 13 2.61 6.89 -11.45
C LEU A 13 3.99 7.53 -11.34
N LYS A 14 4.04 8.84 -11.00
CA LYS A 14 5.29 9.57 -10.83
C LYS A 14 6.20 8.92 -9.78
N TRP A 15 5.63 8.49 -8.66
CA TRP A 15 6.39 7.91 -7.56
C TRP A 15 6.76 6.43 -7.78
N ALA A 16 5.97 5.68 -8.56
CA ALA A 16 6.29 4.30 -8.95
C ALA A 16 7.31 4.23 -10.09
N LYS A 17 7.31 5.25 -10.98
CA LYS A 17 8.11 5.23 -12.22
C LYS A 17 9.61 5.06 -11.94
N ASN A 18 10.16 3.98 -12.50
CA ASN A 18 11.57 3.59 -12.39
C ASN A 18 12.05 3.40 -10.92
N PHE A 19 11.15 3.22 -9.97
CA PHE A 19 11.53 2.84 -8.62
C PHE A 19 11.99 1.38 -8.62
N ASP A 20 13.20 1.13 -8.14
CA ASP A 20 13.77 -0.21 -8.07
C ASP A 20 13.42 -0.88 -6.73
N CYS A 21 12.70 -1.98 -6.79
CA CYS A 21 12.34 -2.78 -5.61
C CYS A 21 13.48 -3.71 -5.14
N ASP A 22 14.58 -3.82 -5.91
CA ASP A 22 15.77 -4.62 -5.57
C ASP A 22 15.43 -6.06 -5.13
N GLY A 23 14.49 -6.69 -5.83
CA GLY A 23 14.03 -8.05 -5.53
C GLY A 23 13.06 -8.17 -4.35
N HIS A 24 12.62 -7.06 -3.74
CA HIS A 24 11.63 -7.07 -2.68
C HIS A 24 10.20 -6.95 -3.24
N TYR A 25 9.21 -7.20 -2.38
CA TYR A 25 7.80 -7.12 -2.77
C TYR A 25 7.35 -5.67 -2.97
N SER A 26 6.40 -5.48 -3.91
CA SER A 26 5.50 -4.33 -3.89
C SER A 26 4.12 -4.76 -3.40
N CYS A 27 3.33 -3.82 -2.85
CA CYS A 27 2.03 -4.14 -2.27
C CYS A 27 1.03 -3.00 -2.46
N GLU A 28 -0.25 -3.35 -2.55
CA GLU A 28 -1.38 -2.43 -2.45
C GLU A 28 -2.40 -2.98 -1.46
N ILE A 29 -2.88 -2.13 -0.56
CA ILE A 29 -4.03 -2.41 0.32
C ILE A 29 -5.22 -1.66 -0.26
N GLY A 30 -6.32 -2.40 -0.57
CA GLY A 30 -7.45 -1.84 -1.28
C GLY A 30 -7.26 -1.88 -2.80
N VAL A 31 -7.40 -3.05 -3.42
CA VAL A 31 -7.13 -3.25 -4.86
C VAL A 31 -8.30 -2.82 -5.73
N ARG A 32 -9.53 -3.13 -5.31
CA ARG A 32 -10.77 -2.81 -6.03
C ARG A 32 -10.75 -3.25 -7.50
N GLU A 33 -10.85 -2.31 -8.46
CA GLU A 33 -10.78 -2.60 -9.91
C GLU A 33 -9.33 -2.72 -10.43
N GLY A 34 -8.31 -2.45 -9.60
CA GLY A 34 -6.90 -2.78 -9.84
C GLY A 34 -6.05 -1.72 -10.54
N LEU A 35 -6.52 -0.47 -10.71
CA LEU A 35 -5.70 0.53 -11.41
C LEU A 35 -4.42 0.88 -10.65
N GLY A 36 -4.47 1.00 -9.32
CA GLY A 36 -3.28 1.23 -8.50
C GLY A 36 -2.26 0.11 -8.65
N SER A 37 -2.69 -1.14 -8.47
CA SER A 37 -1.85 -2.34 -8.70
C SER A 37 -1.23 -2.33 -10.10
N LYS A 38 -2.02 -2.01 -11.13
CA LYS A 38 -1.51 -1.97 -12.51
C LYS A 38 -0.44 -0.90 -12.69
N ILE A 39 -0.66 0.31 -12.17
CA ILE A 39 0.33 1.39 -12.22
C ILE A 39 1.63 0.95 -11.55
N ILE A 40 1.54 0.32 -10.39
CA ILE A 40 2.72 -0.14 -9.66
C ILE A 40 3.45 -1.21 -10.47
N MET A 41 2.76 -2.28 -10.91
CA MET A 41 3.38 -3.38 -11.65
C MET A 41 4.02 -2.97 -12.98
N ASP A 42 3.44 -1.98 -13.66
CA ASP A 42 3.95 -1.48 -14.95
C ASP A 42 5.16 -0.56 -14.81
N ASN A 43 5.39 0.03 -13.63
CA ASN A 43 6.33 1.13 -13.48
C ASN A 43 7.45 0.91 -12.45
N VAL A 44 7.26 0.03 -11.45
CA VAL A 44 8.36 -0.35 -10.57
C VAL A 44 9.28 -1.37 -11.26
N LEU A 45 10.56 -1.32 -10.92
CA LEU A 45 11.57 -2.23 -11.45
C LEU A 45 11.89 -3.31 -10.42
N ASN A 46 12.29 -4.48 -10.88
CA ASN A 46 12.84 -5.57 -10.07
C ASN A 46 12.01 -5.93 -8.83
N SER A 47 10.67 -5.76 -8.88
CA SER A 47 9.80 -6.29 -7.83
C SER A 47 9.79 -7.82 -7.92
N TYR A 48 9.99 -8.49 -6.77
CA TYR A 48 9.86 -9.94 -6.70
C TYR A 48 8.44 -10.37 -7.10
N MET A 49 7.44 -9.71 -6.55
CA MET A 49 6.02 -9.91 -6.84
C MET A 49 5.23 -8.72 -6.30
N HIS A 50 4.14 -8.35 -6.95
CA HIS A 50 3.16 -7.41 -6.41
C HIS A 50 2.06 -8.19 -5.67
N ILE A 51 1.74 -7.75 -4.44
CA ILE A 51 0.69 -8.34 -3.62
C ILE A 51 -0.44 -7.32 -3.47
N GLY A 52 -1.61 -7.68 -4.00
CA GLY A 52 -2.84 -6.94 -3.70
C GLY A 52 -3.53 -7.55 -2.47
N ILE A 53 -3.93 -6.72 -1.52
CA ILE A 53 -4.70 -7.14 -0.33
C ILE A 53 -6.07 -6.50 -0.43
N ASP A 54 -7.12 -7.33 -0.56
CA ASP A 54 -8.49 -6.86 -0.64
C ASP A 54 -9.45 -8.00 -0.25
N PRO A 55 -10.34 -7.80 0.72
CA PRO A 55 -11.28 -8.83 1.14
C PRO A 55 -12.42 -9.06 0.15
N TYR A 56 -12.82 -8.04 -0.63
CA TYR A 56 -14.04 -8.02 -1.45
C TYR A 56 -15.29 -8.51 -0.70
N GLY A 57 -16.45 -8.48 -1.36
CA GLY A 57 -17.70 -8.99 -0.78
C GLY A 57 -18.32 -8.08 0.29
N ASP A 58 -19.01 -8.70 1.23
CA ASP A 58 -19.89 -8.01 2.21
C ASP A 58 -19.14 -7.65 3.51
N LEU A 59 -17.92 -7.12 3.41
CA LEU A 59 -17.18 -6.74 4.59
C LEU A 59 -17.75 -5.45 5.22
N VAL A 60 -17.97 -5.51 6.53
CA VAL A 60 -18.37 -4.37 7.35
C VAL A 60 -17.17 -3.83 8.09
N TYR A 61 -16.80 -2.58 7.86
CA TYR A 61 -15.73 -1.90 8.61
C TYR A 61 -15.95 -0.37 8.65
N GLN A 62 -15.25 0.29 9.56
CA GLN A 62 -15.21 1.74 9.61
C GLN A 62 -14.21 2.22 8.54
N HIS A 63 -14.67 3.11 7.64
CA HIS A 63 -13.85 3.57 6.54
C HIS A 63 -13.03 4.82 6.89
N THR A 64 -13.66 5.81 7.56
CA THR A 64 -12.98 7.05 7.99
C THR A 64 -13.19 7.30 9.47
N ASP A 65 -12.37 8.17 10.08
CA ASP A 65 -12.48 8.50 11.51
C ASP A 65 -13.82 9.13 11.88
N ASP A 66 -14.45 9.89 10.96
CA ASP A 66 -15.71 10.61 11.18
C ASP A 66 -16.96 9.74 10.98
N GLN A 67 -16.79 8.49 10.53
CA GLN A 67 -17.92 7.58 10.30
C GLN A 67 -18.15 6.68 11.49
N ASP A 68 -19.42 6.53 11.88
CA ASP A 68 -19.84 5.42 12.73
C ASP A 68 -19.42 4.09 12.09
N GLN A 69 -19.33 3.01 12.89
CA GLN A 69 -19.10 1.64 12.39
C GLN A 69 -20.17 1.24 11.37
N ARG A 70 -20.00 1.64 10.14
CA ARG A 70 -20.85 1.29 9.01
C ARG A 70 -20.04 0.55 7.97
N THR A 71 -20.76 -0.17 7.21
CA THR A 71 -20.31 -0.80 5.99
C THR A 71 -19.70 0.25 5.06
N TRP A 72 -18.44 0.13 4.76
CA TRP A 72 -17.83 0.86 3.65
C TRP A 72 -18.62 0.63 2.34
N ASN A 73 -19.14 -0.55 2.17
CA ASN A 73 -19.96 -0.92 1.03
C ASN A 73 -21.28 -0.15 0.90
N GLY A 74 -21.45 0.95 1.63
CA GLY A 74 -22.68 1.74 1.57
C GLY A 74 -23.90 0.99 2.07
N PHE A 75 -23.73 -0.12 2.81
CA PHE A 75 -24.82 -0.98 3.22
C PHE A 75 -25.81 -0.27 4.12
N VAL A 76 -26.79 0.31 3.49
CA VAL A 76 -28.13 0.25 4.02
C VAL A 76 -28.60 -1.20 3.81
N LYS A 77 -29.07 -1.85 4.85
CA LYS A 77 -29.55 -3.25 4.81
C LYS A 77 -30.45 -3.46 3.59
N GLY A 78 -29.97 -4.20 2.59
CA GLY A 78 -30.70 -4.49 1.35
C GLY A 78 -30.11 -3.88 0.07
N GLU A 79 -29.04 -3.08 0.13
CA GLU A 79 -28.32 -2.60 -1.05
C GLU A 79 -27.19 -3.57 -1.46
N ALA A 80 -26.86 -3.58 -2.75
CA ALA A 80 -25.76 -4.42 -3.26
C ALA A 80 -24.39 -3.92 -2.74
N PRO A 81 -23.43 -4.82 -2.47
CA PRO A 81 -22.10 -4.43 -2.06
C PRO A 81 -21.41 -3.54 -3.09
N THR A 82 -20.72 -2.49 -2.63
CA THR A 82 -19.95 -1.59 -3.51
C THR A 82 -18.79 -2.34 -4.16
N TYR A 83 -18.22 -3.33 -3.45
CA TYR A 83 -17.10 -4.16 -3.92
C TYR A 83 -17.47 -5.64 -3.95
N PRO A 84 -18.36 -6.06 -4.88
CA PRO A 84 -18.81 -7.44 -4.94
C PRO A 84 -17.69 -8.39 -5.39
N ASP A 85 -17.87 -9.69 -5.11
CA ASP A 85 -16.97 -10.73 -5.60
C ASP A 85 -16.80 -10.73 -7.13
N SER A 86 -17.83 -10.28 -7.88
CA SER A 86 -17.73 -10.12 -9.33
C SER A 86 -16.71 -9.06 -9.76
N MET A 87 -16.45 -8.03 -8.95
CA MET A 87 -15.40 -7.05 -9.19
C MET A 87 -14.02 -7.72 -9.05
N ARG A 88 -13.81 -8.51 -7.99
CA ARG A 88 -12.61 -9.34 -7.81
C ARG A 88 -12.37 -10.22 -9.03
N ASP A 89 -13.40 -10.94 -9.47
CA ASP A 89 -13.28 -11.91 -10.56
C ASP A 89 -12.92 -11.21 -11.90
N THR A 90 -13.50 -10.03 -12.13
CA THR A 90 -13.16 -9.18 -13.28
C THR A 90 -11.71 -8.69 -13.20
N MET A 91 -11.28 -8.18 -12.07
CA MET A 91 -9.90 -7.72 -11.85
C MET A 91 -8.91 -8.89 -12.04
N LEU A 92 -9.19 -10.06 -11.47
CA LEU A 92 -8.35 -11.25 -11.63
C LEU A 92 -8.28 -11.74 -13.09
N HIS A 93 -9.35 -11.57 -13.87
CA HIS A 93 -9.35 -11.83 -15.30
C HIS A 93 -8.48 -10.83 -16.06
N ASP A 94 -8.62 -9.56 -15.78
CA ASP A 94 -7.81 -8.49 -16.40
C ASP A 94 -6.31 -8.62 -16.05
N PHE A 95 -5.99 -9.24 -14.91
CA PHE A 95 -4.62 -9.48 -14.45
C PHE A 95 -4.05 -10.87 -14.81
N ILE A 96 -4.71 -11.62 -15.69
CA ILE A 96 -4.32 -13.00 -15.99
C ILE A 96 -2.86 -13.12 -16.47
N GLU A 97 -2.38 -12.16 -17.24
CA GLU A 97 -1.00 -12.17 -17.75
C GLU A 97 0.02 -11.95 -16.64
N TYR A 98 -0.22 -10.98 -15.71
CA TYR A 98 0.65 -10.77 -14.56
C TYR A 98 0.68 -11.99 -13.63
N ARG A 99 -0.47 -12.64 -13.44
CA ARG A 99 -0.58 -13.86 -12.63
C ARG A 99 0.18 -15.02 -13.26
N ASN A 100 0.03 -15.24 -14.56
CA ASN A 100 0.74 -16.30 -15.30
C ASN A 100 2.26 -16.09 -15.30
N GLN A 101 2.72 -14.82 -15.21
CA GLN A 101 4.12 -14.48 -15.09
C GLN A 101 4.64 -14.53 -13.64
N GLY A 102 3.79 -14.84 -12.66
CA GLY A 102 4.14 -14.81 -11.25
C GLY A 102 4.37 -13.39 -10.69
N LYS A 103 3.90 -12.35 -11.39
CA LYS A 103 4.09 -10.94 -11.00
C LYS A 103 3.02 -10.41 -10.06
N PHE A 104 1.88 -11.06 -9.99
CA PHE A 104 0.75 -10.64 -9.16
C PHE A 104 0.16 -11.79 -8.36
N ARG A 105 -0.13 -11.52 -7.09
CA ARG A 105 -0.92 -12.39 -6.21
C ARG A 105 -1.94 -11.55 -5.46
N LEU A 106 -3.21 -11.93 -5.51
CA LEU A 106 -4.24 -11.41 -4.63
C LEU A 106 -4.25 -12.19 -3.32
N ALA A 107 -4.09 -11.47 -2.21
CA ALA A 107 -4.47 -11.93 -0.89
C ALA A 107 -5.93 -11.51 -0.64
N ASN A 108 -6.89 -12.41 -0.97
CA ASN A 108 -8.32 -12.15 -0.78
C ASN A 108 -8.68 -12.24 0.70
N THR A 109 -8.26 -11.26 1.47
CA THR A 109 -8.40 -11.19 2.92
C THR A 109 -8.31 -9.75 3.41
N THR A 110 -8.65 -9.50 4.66
CA THR A 110 -8.43 -8.19 5.27
C THR A 110 -6.96 -7.95 5.57
N ASP A 111 -6.55 -6.67 5.59
CA ASP A 111 -5.27 -6.19 6.05
C ASP A 111 -4.84 -6.82 7.38
N LYS A 112 -5.73 -6.84 8.37
CA LYS A 112 -5.49 -7.41 9.72
C LYS A 112 -5.19 -8.92 9.67
N LYS A 113 -5.93 -9.67 8.87
CA LYS A 113 -5.67 -11.11 8.68
C LYS A 113 -4.37 -11.34 7.93
N PHE A 114 -4.10 -10.55 6.88
CA PHE A 114 -2.83 -10.61 6.16
C PHE A 114 -1.64 -10.38 7.10
N MET A 115 -1.70 -9.31 7.89
CA MET A 115 -0.64 -8.95 8.84
C MET A 115 -0.45 -9.96 9.97
N SER A 116 -1.50 -10.68 10.36
CA SER A 116 -1.42 -11.69 11.43
C SER A 116 -1.00 -13.10 10.95
N ASP A 117 -0.97 -13.31 9.62
CA ASP A 117 -0.60 -14.62 9.05
C ASP A 117 0.92 -14.85 9.19
N PRO A 118 1.35 -15.97 9.84
CA PRO A 118 2.76 -16.32 9.95
C PRO A 118 3.50 -16.41 8.62
N ALA A 119 2.81 -16.77 7.53
CA ALA A 119 3.40 -16.87 6.20
C ALA A 119 3.91 -15.54 5.62
N HIS A 120 3.47 -14.40 6.19
CA HIS A 120 3.85 -13.09 5.71
C HIS A 120 4.87 -12.37 6.61
N GLN A 121 5.29 -13.00 7.71
CA GLN A 121 6.15 -12.34 8.71
C GLN A 121 7.57 -12.06 8.21
N ASP A 122 8.09 -12.88 7.30
CA ASP A 122 9.45 -12.75 6.75
C ASP A 122 9.49 -12.00 5.41
N MET A 123 8.36 -11.47 4.94
CA MET A 123 8.30 -10.71 3.71
C MET A 123 8.92 -9.32 3.89
N THR A 124 9.67 -8.86 2.89
CA THR A 124 10.26 -7.51 2.87
C THR A 124 9.69 -6.71 1.70
N PHE A 125 9.22 -5.50 1.99
CA PHE A 125 8.52 -4.65 1.05
C PHE A 125 9.33 -3.40 0.70
N ALA A 126 9.40 -3.06 -0.60
CA ALA A 126 10.07 -1.86 -1.06
C ALA A 126 9.09 -0.76 -1.53
N PHE A 127 7.93 -1.13 -2.04
CA PHE A 127 6.90 -0.17 -2.45
C PHE A 127 5.54 -0.61 -1.91
N VAL A 128 4.87 0.27 -1.14
CA VAL A 128 3.54 -0.02 -0.58
C VAL A 128 2.60 1.14 -0.86
N PHE A 129 1.42 0.83 -1.38
CA PHE A 129 0.32 1.78 -1.57
C PHE A 129 -0.82 1.45 -0.60
N PHE A 130 -1.18 2.42 0.24
CA PHE A 130 -2.22 2.32 1.25
C PHE A 130 -3.47 3.02 0.73
N ASP A 131 -4.42 2.25 0.22
CA ASP A 131 -5.70 2.68 -0.36
C ASP A 131 -6.86 1.81 0.18
N GLY A 132 -6.74 1.39 1.43
CA GLY A 132 -7.69 0.53 2.14
C GLY A 132 -8.59 1.30 3.11
N PRO A 133 -8.73 0.88 4.38
CA PRO A 133 -9.43 1.63 5.41
C PRO A 133 -8.72 2.95 5.72
N HIS A 134 -9.45 4.06 5.72
CA HIS A 134 -8.89 5.40 5.93
C HIS A 134 -9.22 5.92 7.35
N THR A 135 -9.04 5.08 8.39
CA THR A 135 -9.00 5.53 9.77
C THR A 135 -7.57 5.72 10.23
N THR A 136 -7.29 6.74 11.05
CA THR A 136 -5.95 6.99 11.60
C THR A 136 -5.39 5.75 12.29
N ARG A 137 -6.23 5.02 13.05
CA ARG A 137 -5.82 3.80 13.75
C ARG A 137 -5.39 2.69 12.80
N ASP A 138 -6.20 2.43 11.78
CA ASP A 138 -5.98 1.28 10.89
C ASP A 138 -4.78 1.56 9.97
N VAL A 139 -4.71 2.75 9.35
CA VAL A 139 -3.56 3.17 8.52
C VAL A 139 -2.26 3.21 9.34
N LEU A 140 -2.29 3.67 10.59
CA LEU A 140 -1.11 3.65 11.47
C LEU A 140 -0.65 2.21 11.76
N THR A 141 -1.59 1.31 12.03
CA THR A 141 -1.29 -0.11 12.30
C THR A 141 -0.64 -0.77 11.09
N GLU A 142 -1.21 -0.58 9.90
CA GLU A 142 -0.67 -1.06 8.64
C GLU A 142 0.72 -0.49 8.39
N ALA A 143 0.85 0.84 8.44
CA ALA A 143 2.10 1.53 8.14
C ALA A 143 3.26 1.07 9.06
N VAL A 144 3.00 0.88 10.37
CA VAL A 144 3.99 0.36 11.31
C VAL A 144 4.35 -1.09 11.01
N TRP A 145 3.36 -1.94 10.66
CA TRP A 145 3.64 -3.33 10.31
C TRP A 145 4.53 -3.44 9.06
N PHE A 146 4.22 -2.67 8.01
CA PHE A 146 5.03 -2.62 6.80
C PHE A 146 6.40 -1.97 7.04
N ALA A 147 6.49 -0.94 7.90
CA ALA A 147 7.75 -0.27 8.22
C ALA A 147 8.76 -1.20 8.91
N ASN A 148 8.27 -2.10 9.76
CA ASN A 148 9.10 -3.15 10.37
C ASN A 148 9.66 -4.16 9.34
N ARG A 149 9.03 -4.23 8.15
CA ARG A 149 9.36 -5.13 7.04
C ARG A 149 9.81 -4.39 5.79
N SER A 150 10.21 -3.15 5.94
CA SER A 150 10.59 -2.31 4.82
C SER A 150 12.05 -2.51 4.42
N ALA A 151 12.31 -2.56 3.11
CA ALA A 151 13.66 -2.49 2.55
C ALA A 151 14.34 -1.15 2.89
N PRO A 152 15.67 -1.04 2.83
CA PRO A 152 16.39 0.18 3.22
C PRO A 152 16.03 1.45 2.44
N HIS A 153 15.44 1.32 1.25
CA HIS A 153 15.10 2.43 0.34
C HIS A 153 13.61 2.48 0.00
N SER A 154 12.76 1.93 0.87
CA SER A 154 11.33 1.77 0.60
C SER A 154 10.59 3.09 0.37
N ARG A 155 9.52 3.01 -0.42
CA ARG A 155 8.52 4.08 -0.61
C ARG A 155 7.14 3.61 -0.14
N PHE A 156 6.50 4.43 0.68
CA PHE A 156 5.14 4.26 1.15
C PHE A 156 4.30 5.40 0.59
N VAL A 157 3.28 5.05 -0.17
CA VAL A 157 2.31 5.99 -0.75
C VAL A 157 0.99 5.83 -0.03
N PHE A 158 0.42 6.91 0.44
CA PHE A 158 -0.84 6.96 1.18
C PHE A 158 -1.88 7.69 0.34
N ASP A 159 -3.08 7.11 0.23
CA ASP A 159 -4.24 7.72 -0.40
C ASP A 159 -5.16 8.35 0.63
N ASP A 160 -6.08 9.20 0.16
CA ASP A 160 -7.12 9.86 0.96
C ASP A 160 -6.61 10.48 2.27
N THR A 161 -5.40 11.09 2.21
CA THR A 161 -4.71 11.67 3.38
C THR A 161 -5.48 12.80 4.07
N ASN A 162 -6.55 13.28 3.46
CA ASN A 162 -7.51 14.23 4.03
C ASN A 162 -8.58 13.56 4.91
N CYS A 163 -8.71 12.21 4.88
CA CYS A 163 -9.72 11.45 5.63
C CYS A 163 -9.23 11.02 7.03
N TYR A 164 -7.93 11.13 7.31
CA TYR A 164 -7.31 10.70 8.57
C TYR A 164 -6.12 11.57 8.95
N GLN A 165 -5.57 11.39 10.17
CA GLN A 165 -4.48 12.23 10.67
C GLN A 165 -3.12 11.78 10.11
N MET A 166 -2.84 12.10 8.84
CA MET A 166 -1.57 11.74 8.18
C MET A 166 -0.33 12.20 8.95
N SER A 167 -0.41 13.34 9.67
CA SER A 167 0.70 13.84 10.48
C SER A 167 1.11 12.88 11.60
N VAL A 168 0.15 12.18 12.21
CA VAL A 168 0.42 11.15 13.25
C VAL A 168 1.16 9.97 12.64
N ILE A 169 0.74 9.53 11.45
CA ILE A 169 1.35 8.42 10.72
C ILE A 169 2.77 8.79 10.29
N ALA A 170 2.94 9.97 9.68
CA ALA A 170 4.25 10.46 9.26
C ALA A 170 5.21 10.58 10.44
N TYR A 171 4.76 11.11 11.59
CA TYR A 171 5.57 11.18 12.80
C TYR A 171 6.00 9.80 13.30
N ALA A 172 5.08 8.84 13.39
CA ALA A 172 5.40 7.47 13.81
C ALA A 172 6.43 6.83 12.88
N LEU A 173 6.32 7.05 11.57
CA LEU A 173 7.21 6.46 10.58
C LEU A 173 8.63 7.08 10.60
N THR A 174 8.85 8.26 11.22
CA THR A 174 10.20 8.79 11.41
C THR A 174 11.09 7.86 12.24
N TYR A 175 10.51 7.12 13.19
CA TYR A 175 11.24 6.11 13.99
C TYR A 175 11.77 4.93 13.16
N PHE A 176 11.23 4.73 11.95
CA PHE A 176 11.67 3.73 10.99
C PHE A 176 12.54 4.31 9.86
N GLY A 177 12.91 5.59 9.98
CA GLY A 177 13.74 6.29 9.01
C GLY A 177 12.98 6.84 7.79
N PHE A 178 11.64 6.90 7.82
CA PHE A 178 10.88 7.50 6.73
C PHE A 178 10.77 9.02 6.89
N GLN A 179 10.77 9.72 5.76
CA GLN A 179 10.56 11.16 5.65
C GLN A 179 9.60 11.46 4.51
N CYS A 180 8.81 12.54 4.66
CA CYS A 180 7.93 13.01 3.59
C CYS A 180 8.78 13.48 2.40
N ASN A 181 8.50 12.94 1.23
CA ASN A 181 9.25 13.21 0.00
C ASN A 181 8.33 13.61 -1.18
N GLY A 182 7.02 13.58 -0.98
CA GLY A 182 6.04 14.03 -1.97
C GLY A 182 4.67 14.19 -1.33
N MET A 183 3.94 15.21 -1.78
CA MET A 183 2.59 15.50 -1.30
C MET A 183 1.74 16.03 -2.46
N GLY A 184 0.50 15.56 -2.54
CA GLY A 184 -0.60 16.07 -3.34
C GLY A 184 -1.72 16.60 -2.45
N ASP A 185 -2.91 16.75 -3.01
CA ASP A 185 -4.10 17.18 -2.28
C ASP A 185 -4.66 16.04 -1.41
N THR A 186 -4.62 14.80 -1.94
CA THR A 186 -5.12 13.59 -1.26
C THR A 186 -4.07 12.51 -1.13
N LYS A 187 -2.87 12.68 -1.69
CA LYS A 187 -1.80 11.68 -1.62
C LYS A 187 -0.54 12.20 -0.94
N CYS A 188 0.10 11.32 -0.20
CA CYS A 188 1.41 11.60 0.40
C CYS A 188 2.36 10.42 0.15
N MET A 189 3.62 10.73 -0.14
CA MET A 189 4.68 9.71 -0.26
C MET A 189 5.74 9.94 0.80
N LEU A 190 6.00 8.90 1.58
CA LEU A 190 7.13 8.82 2.51
C LEU A 190 8.19 7.89 1.92
N ALA A 191 9.44 8.33 1.95
CA ALA A 191 10.57 7.53 1.52
C ALA A 191 11.49 7.22 2.71
N LYS A 192 11.97 5.99 2.79
CA LYS A 192 12.96 5.60 3.80
C LYS A 192 14.33 6.12 3.38
N VAL A 193 14.92 6.93 4.23
CA VAL A 193 16.25 7.49 4.04
C VAL A 193 17.27 6.52 4.65
N PRO A 194 18.25 6.03 3.89
CA PRO A 194 19.29 5.21 4.46
C PRO A 194 20.05 6.00 5.55
N PRO A 195 20.48 5.34 6.64
CA PRO A 195 21.28 6.01 7.65
C PRO A 195 22.51 6.64 7.00
N PRO A 196 22.98 7.81 7.49
CA PRO A 196 24.18 8.43 6.97
C PRO A 196 25.34 7.43 7.04
N LYS A 197 26.08 7.28 5.94
CA LYS A 197 27.29 6.47 5.96
C LYS A 197 28.24 7.07 6.98
N ILE A 198 28.51 6.34 8.05
CA ILE A 198 29.60 6.69 8.97
C ILE A 198 30.86 6.47 8.16
N THR A 199 31.46 7.54 7.65
CA THR A 199 32.84 7.53 7.14
C THR A 199 33.73 7.30 8.36
N GLU A 200 34.24 6.10 8.52
CA GLU A 200 35.39 5.87 9.43
C GLU A 200 36.50 6.79 8.93
N GLU A 201 36.72 7.91 9.63
CA GLU A 201 37.96 8.67 9.49
C GLU A 201 39.08 7.71 9.88
N LYS A 202 39.79 7.22 8.88
CA LYS A 202 41.07 6.58 9.13
C LYS A 202 41.98 7.62 9.78
N ASN A 203 42.11 7.53 11.11
CA ASN A 203 43.20 8.17 11.81
C ASN A 203 44.51 7.50 11.29
N GLU A 204 45.05 8.02 10.20
CA GLU A 204 46.44 7.85 9.87
C GLU A 204 47.19 8.71 10.88
N GLN A 205 47.52 8.11 12.01
CA GLN A 205 48.62 8.61 12.88
C GLN A 205 49.89 7.92 12.42
N ASP A 206 50.71 8.69 11.69
CA ASP A 206 52.14 8.42 11.50
C ASP A 206 52.90 8.42 12.84
#